data_5dd1451c241b21bbd1348aca1fe12617
#
_entry.id   5dd1451c241b21bbd1348aca1fe12617
#
_cell.length_a   1.000
_cell.length_b   1.000
_cell.length_c   1.000
_cell.angle_alpha   90.00
_cell.angle_beta   90.00
_cell.angle_gamma   90.00
#
_symmetry.space_group_name_H-M   'P 1'
#
loop_
_entity.id
_entity.type
_entity.pdbx_description
1 polymer ?
#
loop_
_entity_poly.entity_id
_entity_poly.type
_entity_poly.pdbx_seq_one_letter_code
_entity_poly.pdbx_strand_id
1 'polypeptide(L)'
;MEPEERASVTVPLEEWLDRLAQRGGAPGGGSASGVLLGVGAALLSMVLSYGDRSPALRDRAERLRADALADAIGDATASAALGGALAQPADDPGRDGQVRDAAAGGARSSAQLGATGVALVELLEETAEDTAAGLIADLGVAAEAIAAGLGGALINLRGDVDLIERRGGDAPAEIAAAADRMDAARRRAASHATRVREG
;
A
#
# COMPACT_ATOMS: atom_id res chain seq x y z
N MET A 1 18.18 -11.85 10.51
CA MET A 1 17.79 -11.05 9.34
C MET A 1 16.75 -10.06 9.79
N GLU A 2 17.05 -8.78 9.63
CA GLU A 2 16.16 -7.69 10.07
C GLU A 2 14.86 -7.66 9.23
N PRO A 3 13.75 -7.12 9.78
CA PRO A 3 12.47 -7.05 9.07
C PRO A 3 12.56 -6.35 7.70
N GLU A 4 13.32 -5.28 7.61
CA GLU A 4 13.55 -4.54 6.35
C GLU A 4 14.29 -5.39 5.31
N GLU A 5 15.31 -6.14 5.73
CA GLU A 5 16.07 -7.05 4.86
C GLU A 5 15.17 -8.19 4.34
N ARG A 6 14.27 -8.71 5.18
CA ARG A 6 13.30 -9.75 4.78
C ARG A 6 12.26 -9.24 3.80
N ALA A 7 11.81 -7.99 3.96
CA ALA A 7 10.81 -7.36 3.09
C ALA A 7 11.43 -6.69 1.86
N SER A 8 12.77 -6.71 1.72
CA SER A 8 13.46 -6.11 0.59
C SER A 8 12.90 -6.63 -0.73
N VAL A 9 12.45 -5.70 -1.56
CA VAL A 9 11.92 -5.96 -2.92
C VAL A 9 13.04 -5.94 -3.99
N THR A 10 14.30 -5.89 -3.56
CA THR A 10 15.47 -5.98 -4.47
C THR A 10 15.90 -7.40 -4.78
N VAL A 11 15.27 -8.39 -4.15
CA VAL A 11 15.45 -9.82 -4.44
C VAL A 11 14.56 -10.24 -5.63
N PRO A 12 14.84 -11.41 -6.27
CA PRO A 12 13.93 -11.97 -7.27
C PRO A 12 12.51 -12.09 -6.72
N LEU A 13 11.51 -11.84 -7.58
CA LEU A 13 10.10 -11.86 -7.18
C LEU A 13 9.70 -13.22 -6.56
N GLU A 14 10.19 -14.33 -7.12
CA GLU A 14 9.95 -15.67 -6.59
C GLU A 14 10.43 -15.80 -5.14
N GLU A 15 11.65 -15.34 -4.85
CA GLU A 15 12.20 -15.34 -3.50
C GLU A 15 11.39 -14.44 -2.55
N TRP A 16 10.93 -13.28 -3.03
CA TRP A 16 10.08 -12.40 -2.23
C TRP A 16 8.73 -13.04 -1.89
N LEU A 17 8.11 -13.72 -2.86
CA LEU A 17 6.85 -14.47 -2.65
C LEU A 17 7.04 -15.64 -1.68
N ASP A 18 8.17 -16.36 -1.77
CA ASP A 18 8.52 -17.42 -0.82
C ASP A 18 8.63 -16.87 0.61
N ARG A 19 9.25 -15.69 0.78
CA ARG A 19 9.33 -15.01 2.08
C ARG A 19 7.95 -14.59 2.59
N LEU A 20 7.08 -14.06 1.71
CA LEU A 20 5.72 -13.66 2.06
C LEU A 20 4.87 -14.86 2.52
N ALA A 21 5.09 -16.05 1.96
CA ALA A 21 4.38 -17.28 2.32
C ALA A 21 4.82 -17.86 3.68
N GLN A 22 5.92 -17.39 4.26
CA GLN A 22 6.45 -17.93 5.51
C GLN A 22 5.73 -17.36 6.75
N ARG A 23 5.76 -18.11 7.86
CA ARG A 23 5.37 -17.60 9.17
C ARG A 23 6.45 -16.63 9.67
N GLY A 24 6.06 -15.44 10.05
CA GLY A 24 7.06 -14.50 10.60
C GLY A 24 6.72 -13.01 10.49
N GLY A 25 5.58 -12.64 9.91
CA GLY A 25 5.04 -11.28 9.94
C GLY A 25 5.71 -10.25 9.01
N ALA A 26 6.86 -10.57 8.40
CA ALA A 26 7.54 -9.69 7.44
C ALA A 26 8.23 -10.50 6.33
N PRO A 27 7.91 -10.22 5.03
CA PRO A 27 6.87 -9.30 4.56
C PRO A 27 5.46 -9.79 4.92
N GLY A 28 4.49 -8.87 5.01
CA GLY A 28 3.10 -9.16 5.33
C GLY A 28 2.13 -8.48 4.36
N GLY A 29 0.86 -8.34 4.80
CA GLY A 29 -0.20 -7.77 3.98
C GLY A 29 0.04 -6.32 3.53
N GLY A 30 0.64 -5.49 4.37
CA GLY A 30 0.99 -4.12 4.01
C GLY A 30 2.13 -4.06 2.99
N SER A 31 3.17 -4.89 3.18
CA SER A 31 4.23 -5.02 2.17
C SER A 31 3.67 -5.49 0.81
N ALA A 32 2.72 -6.44 0.82
CA ALA A 32 2.04 -6.89 -0.40
C ALA A 32 1.23 -5.74 -1.04
N SER A 33 0.55 -4.93 -0.22
CA SER A 33 -0.18 -3.75 -0.70
C SER A 33 0.73 -2.74 -1.39
N GLY A 34 1.91 -2.46 -0.83
CA GLY A 34 2.91 -1.58 -1.44
C GLY A 34 3.45 -2.12 -2.76
N VAL A 35 3.70 -3.43 -2.85
CA VAL A 35 4.11 -4.08 -4.13
C VAL A 35 3.02 -3.95 -5.19
N LEU A 36 1.74 -4.12 -4.83
CA LEU A 36 0.62 -3.91 -5.75
C LEU A 36 0.55 -2.46 -6.25
N LEU A 37 0.74 -1.47 -5.38
CA LEU A 37 0.84 -0.06 -5.78
C LEU A 37 2.03 0.17 -6.72
N GLY A 38 3.20 -0.45 -6.42
CA GLY A 38 4.38 -0.41 -7.26
C GLY A 38 4.16 -0.99 -8.66
N VAL A 39 3.40 -2.09 -8.77
CA VAL A 39 2.99 -2.68 -10.06
C VAL A 39 2.09 -1.70 -10.83
N GLY A 40 1.09 -1.09 -10.17
CA GLY A 40 0.25 -0.07 -10.77
C GLY A 40 1.06 1.12 -11.31
N ALA A 41 1.99 1.64 -10.51
CA ALA A 41 2.88 2.73 -10.89
C ALA A 41 3.78 2.36 -12.10
N ALA A 42 4.31 1.14 -12.13
CA ALA A 42 5.12 0.66 -13.24
C ALA A 42 4.33 0.58 -14.56
N LEU A 43 3.08 0.11 -14.50
CA LEU A 43 2.19 0.08 -15.65
C LEU A 43 1.83 1.50 -16.13
N LEU A 44 1.58 2.45 -15.23
CA LEU A 44 1.39 3.85 -15.60
C LEU A 44 2.63 4.42 -16.28
N SER A 45 3.83 4.17 -15.74
CA SER A 45 5.09 4.59 -16.37
C SER A 45 5.25 4.01 -17.76
N MET A 46 4.91 2.73 -17.94
CA MET A 46 4.93 2.06 -19.24
C MET A 46 3.95 2.71 -20.22
N VAL A 47 2.69 2.91 -19.85
CA VAL A 47 1.67 3.58 -20.68
C VAL A 47 2.13 4.98 -21.08
N LEU A 48 2.68 5.75 -20.14
CA LEU A 48 3.20 7.11 -20.37
C LEU A 48 4.47 7.13 -21.24
N SER A 49 5.14 5.99 -21.45
CA SER A 49 6.31 5.90 -22.33
C SER A 49 5.94 5.81 -23.82
N TYR A 50 4.66 5.55 -24.15
CA TYR A 50 4.17 5.51 -25.51
C TYR A 50 3.59 6.87 -25.91
N GLY A 51 4.11 7.45 -27.00
CA GLY A 51 3.69 8.74 -27.53
C GLY A 51 4.44 9.94 -26.94
N ASP A 52 4.01 11.16 -27.33
CA ASP A 52 4.65 12.44 -26.95
C ASP A 52 4.12 12.99 -25.62
N ARG A 53 3.95 12.14 -24.61
CA ARG A 53 3.45 12.56 -23.31
C ARG A 53 4.50 13.32 -22.51
N SER A 54 4.01 14.16 -21.58
CA SER A 54 4.86 14.97 -20.72
C SER A 54 5.86 14.08 -19.94
N PRO A 55 7.17 14.30 -20.08
CA PRO A 55 8.17 13.61 -19.27
C PRO A 55 7.89 13.72 -17.77
N ALA A 56 7.28 14.81 -17.32
CA ALA A 56 6.97 15.04 -15.90
C ALA A 56 5.97 14.01 -15.33
N LEU A 57 5.00 13.54 -16.13
CA LEU A 57 4.06 12.49 -15.69
C LEU A 57 4.77 11.16 -15.51
N ARG A 58 5.66 10.81 -16.43
CA ARG A 58 6.48 9.60 -16.30
C ARG A 58 7.40 9.67 -15.10
N ASP A 59 8.08 10.80 -14.89
CA ASP A 59 8.93 11.00 -13.71
C ASP A 59 8.10 10.92 -12.41
N ARG A 60 6.84 11.38 -12.42
CA ARG A 60 5.92 11.22 -11.28
C ARG A 60 5.58 9.75 -11.04
N ALA A 61 5.30 8.97 -12.09
CA ALA A 61 5.06 7.52 -11.98
C ALA A 61 6.27 6.79 -11.37
N GLU A 62 7.49 7.11 -11.84
CA GLU A 62 8.73 6.50 -11.33
C GLU A 62 8.97 6.84 -9.84
N ARG A 63 8.73 8.10 -9.43
CA ARG A 63 8.82 8.47 -8.01
C ARG A 63 7.79 7.72 -7.16
N LEU A 64 6.52 7.69 -7.58
CA LEU A 64 5.46 6.99 -6.84
C LEU A 64 5.70 5.47 -6.78
N ARG A 65 6.35 4.88 -7.79
CA ARG A 65 6.80 3.49 -7.74
C ARG A 65 7.87 3.29 -6.66
N ALA A 66 8.86 4.17 -6.61
CA ALA A 66 9.91 4.11 -5.59
C ALA A 66 9.33 4.30 -4.19
N ASP A 67 8.41 5.25 -4.01
CA ASP A 67 7.73 5.51 -2.75
C ASP A 67 6.90 4.29 -2.30
N ALA A 68 6.11 3.67 -3.18
CA ALA A 68 5.32 2.49 -2.87
C ALA A 68 6.19 1.29 -2.42
N LEU A 69 7.36 1.10 -3.03
CA LEU A 69 8.29 0.04 -2.63
C LEU A 69 9.01 0.36 -1.32
N ALA A 70 9.35 1.63 -1.07
CA ALA A 70 9.90 2.07 0.20
C ALA A 70 8.87 1.91 1.35
N ASP A 71 7.61 2.29 1.11
CA ASP A 71 6.51 2.12 2.05
C ASP A 71 6.26 0.63 2.36
N ALA A 72 6.38 -0.26 1.36
CA ALA A 72 6.27 -1.72 1.54
C ALA A 72 7.35 -2.27 2.50
N ILE A 73 8.57 -1.73 2.44
CA ILE A 73 9.67 -2.09 3.33
C ILE A 73 9.43 -1.52 4.74
N GLY A 74 8.99 -0.24 4.82
CA GLY A 74 8.66 0.41 6.10
C GLY A 74 7.55 -0.31 6.87
N ASP A 75 6.55 -0.83 6.17
CA ASP A 75 5.47 -1.65 6.76
C ASP A 75 6.01 -2.91 7.45
N ALA A 76 7.03 -3.54 6.92
CA ALA A 76 7.64 -4.71 7.54
C ALA A 76 8.20 -4.42 8.93
N THR A 77 8.79 -3.24 9.13
CA THR A 77 9.31 -2.79 10.43
C THR A 77 8.17 -2.56 11.41
N ALA A 78 7.09 -1.89 10.98
CA ALA A 78 5.91 -1.67 11.81
C ALA A 78 5.24 -3.00 12.20
N SER A 79 5.07 -3.93 11.24
CA SER A 79 4.51 -5.27 11.48
C SER A 79 5.36 -6.10 12.45
N ALA A 80 6.69 -6.02 12.34
CA ALA A 80 7.60 -6.72 13.26
C ALA A 80 7.51 -6.15 14.69
N ALA A 81 7.40 -4.83 14.83
CA ALA A 81 7.22 -4.18 16.13
C ALA A 81 5.90 -4.64 16.81
N LEU A 82 4.80 -4.69 16.03
CA LEU A 82 3.50 -5.18 16.53
C LEU A 82 3.59 -6.66 16.92
N GLY A 83 4.21 -7.49 16.09
CA GLY A 83 4.44 -8.90 16.39
C GLY A 83 5.24 -9.09 17.69
N GLY A 84 6.29 -8.30 17.90
CA GLY A 84 7.08 -8.29 19.13
C GLY A 84 6.26 -7.89 20.36
N ALA A 85 5.45 -6.85 20.26
CA ALA A 85 4.57 -6.42 21.36
C ALA A 85 3.50 -7.47 21.69
N LEU A 86 2.92 -8.12 20.69
CA LEU A 86 1.92 -9.19 20.88
C LEU A 86 2.52 -10.46 21.50
N ALA A 87 3.81 -10.72 21.27
CA ALA A 87 4.52 -11.87 21.82
C ALA A 87 4.91 -11.72 23.31
N GLN A 88 4.78 -10.53 23.90
CA GLN A 88 5.02 -10.32 25.33
C GLN A 88 4.05 -11.14 26.19
N PRO A 89 4.45 -11.57 27.41
CA PRO A 89 3.57 -12.30 28.33
C PRO A 89 2.25 -11.55 28.56
N ALA A 90 1.14 -12.28 28.64
CA ALA A 90 -0.18 -11.69 28.77
C ALA A 90 -0.39 -10.94 30.10
N ASP A 91 0.38 -11.27 31.12
CA ASP A 91 0.38 -10.70 32.46
C ASP A 91 1.40 -9.55 32.65
N ASP A 92 2.16 -9.20 31.60
CA ASP A 92 3.04 -8.02 31.64
C ASP A 92 2.19 -6.74 31.70
N PRO A 93 2.33 -5.91 32.77
CA PRO A 93 1.53 -4.69 32.93
C PRO A 93 1.82 -3.62 31.88
N GLY A 94 2.95 -3.70 31.17
CA GLY A 94 3.31 -2.77 30.09
C GLY A 94 2.83 -3.21 28.70
N ARG A 95 2.39 -4.47 28.54
CA ARG A 95 2.07 -5.07 27.25
C ARG A 95 0.99 -4.30 26.46
N ASP A 96 -0.08 -3.91 27.10
CA ASP A 96 -1.17 -3.21 26.43
C ASP A 96 -0.75 -1.84 25.90
N GLY A 97 0.12 -1.12 26.63
CA GLY A 97 0.74 0.11 26.16
C GLY A 97 1.61 -0.12 24.93
N GLN A 98 2.51 -1.11 24.99
CA GLN A 98 3.39 -1.46 23.88
C GLN A 98 2.61 -1.90 22.63
N VAL A 99 1.54 -2.66 22.78
CA VAL A 99 0.68 -3.09 21.68
C VAL A 99 -0.04 -1.88 21.05
N ARG A 100 -0.56 -0.94 21.86
CA ARG A 100 -1.16 0.29 21.33
C ARG A 100 -0.16 1.13 20.53
N ASP A 101 1.03 1.34 21.06
CA ASP A 101 2.07 2.13 20.41
C ASP A 101 2.53 1.50 19.09
N ALA A 102 2.70 0.17 19.08
CA ALA A 102 3.04 -0.57 17.88
C ALA A 102 1.91 -0.55 16.84
N ALA A 103 0.64 -0.74 17.26
CA ALA A 103 -0.52 -0.63 16.37
C ALA A 103 -0.67 0.79 15.80
N ALA A 104 -0.39 1.83 16.59
CA ALA A 104 -0.36 3.21 16.10
C ALA A 104 0.76 3.41 15.05
N GLY A 105 1.89 2.73 15.21
CA GLY A 105 2.94 2.65 14.17
C GLY A 105 2.45 2.00 12.89
N GLY A 106 1.77 0.85 13.00
CA GLY A 106 1.14 0.14 11.87
C GLY A 106 0.11 0.99 11.14
N ALA A 107 -0.79 1.64 11.88
CA ALA A 107 -1.79 2.54 11.31
C ALA A 107 -1.17 3.71 10.52
N ARG A 108 -0.08 4.31 11.03
CA ARG A 108 0.66 5.36 10.32
C ARG A 108 1.33 4.83 9.05
N SER A 109 1.94 3.64 9.09
CA SER A 109 2.54 3.00 7.93
C SER A 109 1.49 2.73 6.84
N SER A 110 0.34 2.17 7.22
CA SER A 110 -0.79 1.92 6.32
C SER A 110 -1.37 3.21 5.74
N ALA A 111 -1.43 4.31 6.52
CA ALA A 111 -1.87 5.62 6.05
C ALA A 111 -0.88 6.23 5.04
N GLN A 112 0.43 6.00 5.20
CA GLN A 112 1.46 6.42 4.25
C GLN A 112 1.32 5.67 2.92
N LEU A 113 1.19 4.33 2.95
CA LEU A 113 0.84 3.53 1.76
C LEU A 113 -0.42 4.07 1.07
N GLY A 114 -1.43 4.42 1.87
CA GLY A 114 -2.66 5.03 1.38
C GLY A 114 -2.43 6.36 0.66
N ALA A 115 -1.56 7.23 1.19
CA ALA A 115 -1.24 8.51 0.56
C ALA A 115 -0.57 8.32 -0.80
N THR A 116 0.38 7.39 -0.91
CA THR A 116 1.00 6.99 -2.18
C THR A 116 -0.05 6.44 -3.16
N GLY A 117 -0.96 5.59 -2.68
CA GLY A 117 -2.05 5.06 -3.50
C GLY A 117 -3.03 6.13 -3.99
N VAL A 118 -3.37 7.13 -3.17
CA VAL A 118 -4.20 8.28 -3.57
C VAL A 118 -3.52 9.07 -4.70
N ALA A 119 -2.23 9.36 -4.57
CA ALA A 119 -1.46 10.06 -5.60
C ALA A 119 -1.36 9.25 -6.92
N LEU A 120 -1.33 7.92 -6.83
CA LEU A 120 -1.38 7.04 -8.00
C LEU A 120 -2.74 7.07 -8.70
N VAL A 121 -3.85 7.20 -7.96
CA VAL A 121 -5.19 7.36 -8.58
C VAL A 121 -5.30 8.69 -9.34
N GLU A 122 -4.77 9.78 -8.79
CA GLU A 122 -4.71 11.06 -9.49
C GLU A 122 -3.91 10.95 -10.81
N LEU A 123 -2.73 10.30 -10.74
CA LEU A 123 -1.92 10.07 -11.95
C LEU A 123 -2.62 9.14 -12.95
N LEU A 124 -3.34 8.11 -12.49
CA LEU A 124 -4.15 7.22 -13.33
C LEU A 124 -5.20 8.03 -14.11
N GLU A 125 -5.91 8.94 -13.45
CA GLU A 125 -6.93 9.78 -14.07
C GLU A 125 -6.33 10.73 -15.12
N GLU A 126 -5.23 11.40 -14.79
CA GLU A 126 -4.49 12.24 -15.74
C GLU A 126 -3.97 11.42 -16.95
N THR A 127 -3.53 10.18 -16.70
CA THR A 127 -3.06 9.28 -17.76
C THR A 127 -4.20 8.84 -18.68
N ALA A 128 -5.40 8.63 -18.13
CA ALA A 128 -6.55 8.11 -18.86
C ALA A 128 -7.09 9.09 -19.91
N GLU A 129 -6.93 10.41 -19.71
CA GLU A 129 -7.48 11.45 -20.60
C GLU A 129 -7.02 11.31 -22.06
N ASP A 130 -5.79 10.86 -22.29
CA ASP A 130 -5.17 10.76 -23.62
C ASP A 130 -4.57 9.37 -23.92
N THR A 131 -5.05 8.31 -23.29
CA THR A 131 -4.50 6.98 -23.52
C THR A 131 -4.94 6.42 -24.88
N ALA A 132 -3.97 6.01 -25.70
CA ALA A 132 -4.25 5.39 -26.99
C ALA A 132 -5.04 4.08 -26.80
N ALA A 133 -5.95 3.78 -27.74
CA ALA A 133 -6.84 2.61 -27.65
C ALA A 133 -6.11 1.28 -27.38
N GLY A 134 -4.92 1.11 -27.94
CA GLY A 134 -4.11 -0.10 -27.74
C GLY A 134 -3.52 -0.28 -26.34
N LEU A 135 -3.58 0.76 -25.48
CA LEU A 135 -3.03 0.75 -24.13
C LEU A 135 -4.10 0.81 -23.02
N ILE A 136 -5.37 0.89 -23.41
CA ILE A 136 -6.50 0.97 -22.47
C ILE A 136 -6.55 -0.27 -21.56
N ALA A 137 -6.25 -1.44 -22.09
CA ALA A 137 -6.22 -2.68 -21.30
C ALA A 137 -5.14 -2.61 -20.20
N ASP A 138 -3.94 -2.15 -20.51
CA ASP A 138 -2.85 -2.01 -19.54
C ASP A 138 -3.19 -0.96 -18.47
N LEU A 139 -3.86 0.12 -18.87
CA LEU A 139 -4.38 1.12 -17.93
C LEU A 139 -5.44 0.52 -16.98
N GLY A 140 -6.31 -0.36 -17.49
CA GLY A 140 -7.27 -1.11 -16.69
C GLY A 140 -6.60 -2.02 -15.67
N VAL A 141 -5.53 -2.73 -16.05
CA VAL A 141 -4.73 -3.56 -15.14
C VAL A 141 -4.03 -2.71 -14.10
N ALA A 142 -3.49 -1.53 -14.48
CA ALA A 142 -2.92 -0.58 -13.51
C ALA A 142 -3.96 -0.14 -12.47
N ALA A 143 -5.18 0.18 -12.91
CA ALA A 143 -6.28 0.59 -12.05
C ALA A 143 -6.68 -0.52 -11.05
N GLU A 144 -6.75 -1.80 -11.48
CA GLU A 144 -7.00 -2.94 -10.58
C GLU A 144 -5.87 -3.13 -9.56
N ALA A 145 -4.62 -3.03 -9.97
CA ALA A 145 -3.48 -3.17 -9.06
C ALA A 145 -3.49 -2.05 -8.00
N ILE A 146 -3.75 -0.80 -8.38
CA ILE A 146 -3.86 0.35 -7.47
C ILE A 146 -5.05 0.16 -6.52
N ALA A 147 -6.22 -0.25 -7.02
CA ALA A 147 -7.40 -0.49 -6.20
C ALA A 147 -7.17 -1.61 -5.17
N ALA A 148 -6.49 -2.69 -5.56
CA ALA A 148 -6.14 -3.81 -4.67
C ALA A 148 -5.13 -3.36 -3.60
N GLY A 149 -4.08 -2.61 -3.97
CA GLY A 149 -3.09 -2.06 -3.04
C GLY A 149 -3.72 -1.13 -1.99
N LEU A 150 -4.57 -0.19 -2.43
CA LEU A 150 -5.34 0.68 -1.54
C LEU A 150 -6.29 -0.12 -0.62
N GLY A 151 -6.94 -1.16 -1.16
CA GLY A 151 -7.83 -2.03 -0.39
C GLY A 151 -7.10 -2.76 0.72
N GLY A 152 -5.92 -3.33 0.43
CA GLY A 152 -5.09 -4.01 1.41
C GLY A 152 -4.56 -3.07 2.49
N ALA A 153 -4.05 -1.90 2.11
CA ALA A 153 -3.60 -0.88 3.05
C ALA A 153 -4.75 -0.40 3.98
N LEU A 154 -5.97 -0.23 3.45
CA LEU A 154 -7.14 0.15 4.23
C LEU A 154 -7.57 -0.93 5.22
N ILE A 155 -7.46 -2.22 4.86
CA ILE A 155 -7.75 -3.35 5.76
C ILE A 155 -6.76 -3.33 6.93
N ASN A 156 -5.47 -3.16 6.68
CA ASN A 156 -4.46 -3.11 7.73
C ASN A 156 -4.67 -1.91 8.65
N LEU A 157 -4.87 -0.71 8.08
CA LEU A 157 -5.16 0.51 8.85
C LEU A 157 -6.32 0.32 9.81
N ARG A 158 -7.45 -0.24 9.34
CA ARG A 158 -8.63 -0.49 10.18
C ARG A 158 -8.35 -1.54 11.25
N GLY A 159 -7.61 -2.60 10.91
CA GLY A 159 -7.21 -3.61 11.89
C GLY A 159 -6.35 -3.05 13.02
N ASP A 160 -5.43 -2.15 12.71
CA ASP A 160 -4.61 -1.47 13.71
C ASP A 160 -5.43 -0.51 14.58
N VAL A 161 -6.36 0.25 13.99
CA VAL A 161 -7.31 1.11 14.72
C VAL A 161 -8.15 0.29 15.69
N ASP A 162 -8.76 -0.79 15.20
CA ASP A 162 -9.53 -1.70 16.04
C ASP A 162 -8.70 -2.28 17.19
N LEU A 163 -7.42 -2.54 16.98
CA LEU A 163 -6.53 -3.04 18.00
C LEU A 163 -6.23 -1.98 19.06
N ILE A 164 -6.00 -0.72 18.66
CA ILE A 164 -5.81 0.41 19.57
C ILE A 164 -7.03 0.56 20.48
N GLU A 165 -8.25 0.59 19.89
CA GLU A 165 -9.52 0.78 20.62
C GLU A 165 -9.80 -0.37 21.60
N ARG A 166 -9.61 -1.62 21.17
CA ARG A 166 -9.74 -2.80 22.05
C ARG A 166 -8.78 -2.80 23.24
N ARG A 167 -7.71 -2.04 23.18
CA ARG A 167 -6.72 -1.85 24.26
C ARG A 167 -6.92 -0.54 25.02
N GLY A 168 -8.10 0.10 24.87
CA GLY A 168 -8.49 1.30 25.62
C GLY A 168 -7.77 2.57 25.19
N GLY A 169 -7.29 2.64 23.94
CA GLY A 169 -6.74 3.84 23.33
C GLY A 169 -7.72 4.46 22.33
N ASP A 170 -7.42 5.67 21.88
CA ASP A 170 -8.14 6.36 20.82
C ASP A 170 -7.29 6.42 19.58
N ALA A 171 -7.89 6.15 18.41
CA ALA A 171 -7.21 6.35 17.13
C ALA A 171 -7.05 7.85 16.84
N PRO A 172 -5.87 8.31 16.39
CA PRO A 172 -5.67 9.69 15.99
C PRO A 172 -6.66 10.12 14.88
N ALA A 173 -7.20 11.34 14.96
CA ALA A 173 -8.21 11.83 14.01
C ALA A 173 -7.69 11.86 12.55
N GLU A 174 -6.40 12.09 12.35
CA GLU A 174 -5.75 12.06 11.02
C GLU A 174 -5.82 10.67 10.37
N ILE A 175 -5.87 9.59 11.16
CA ILE A 175 -5.98 8.22 10.65
C ILE A 175 -7.39 7.97 10.09
N ALA A 176 -8.44 8.45 10.75
CA ALA A 176 -9.80 8.37 10.22
C ALA A 176 -9.94 9.11 8.89
N ALA A 177 -9.42 10.34 8.81
CA ALA A 177 -9.41 11.12 7.57
C ALA A 177 -8.57 10.47 6.45
N ALA A 178 -7.49 9.76 6.79
CA ALA A 178 -6.71 8.98 5.83
C ALA A 178 -7.53 7.81 5.28
N ALA A 179 -8.25 7.06 6.14
CA ALA A 179 -9.10 5.95 5.73
C ALA A 179 -10.19 6.38 4.74
N ASP A 180 -10.83 7.53 4.96
CA ASP A 180 -11.86 8.06 4.07
C ASP A 180 -11.28 8.42 2.68
N ARG A 181 -10.11 9.08 2.64
CA ARG A 181 -9.43 9.39 1.39
C ARG A 181 -9.03 8.14 0.61
N MET A 182 -8.47 7.14 1.30
CA MET A 182 -8.08 5.86 0.73
C MET A 182 -9.28 5.13 0.11
N ASP A 183 -10.41 5.06 0.83
CA ASP A 183 -11.59 4.37 0.34
C ASP A 183 -12.23 5.10 -0.85
N ALA A 184 -12.25 6.43 -0.85
CA ALA A 184 -12.69 7.23 -1.99
C ALA A 184 -11.79 7.00 -3.22
N ALA A 185 -10.48 7.03 -3.05
CA ALA A 185 -9.52 6.78 -4.13
C ALA A 185 -9.62 5.34 -4.66
N ARG A 186 -9.73 4.35 -3.77
CA ARG A 186 -9.95 2.95 -4.17
C ARG A 186 -11.18 2.77 -5.05
N ARG A 187 -12.31 3.41 -4.70
CA ARG A 187 -13.54 3.37 -5.53
C ARG A 187 -13.33 4.01 -6.89
N ARG A 188 -12.58 5.11 -6.99
CA ARG A 188 -12.25 5.78 -8.25
C ARG A 188 -11.41 4.84 -9.15
N ALA A 189 -10.36 4.23 -8.62
CA ALA A 189 -9.54 3.26 -9.36
C ALA A 189 -10.37 2.06 -9.85
N ALA A 190 -11.18 1.44 -8.98
CA ALA A 190 -12.06 0.34 -9.34
C ALA A 190 -13.08 0.73 -10.42
N SER A 191 -13.60 1.96 -10.39
CA SER A 191 -14.49 2.48 -11.44
C SER A 191 -13.78 2.62 -12.79
N HIS A 192 -12.49 3.02 -12.82
CA HIS A 192 -11.70 3.03 -14.04
C HIS A 192 -11.55 1.62 -14.64
N ALA A 193 -11.18 0.64 -13.82
CA ALA A 193 -11.06 -0.74 -14.25
C ALA A 193 -12.39 -1.31 -14.79
N THR A 194 -13.52 -0.96 -14.17
CA THR A 194 -14.84 -1.39 -14.63
C THR A 194 -15.17 -0.79 -15.99
N ARG A 195 -14.94 0.51 -16.22
CA ARG A 195 -15.16 1.15 -17.53
C ARG A 195 -14.34 0.49 -18.64
N VAL A 196 -13.09 0.10 -18.36
CA VAL A 196 -12.25 -0.61 -19.34
C VAL A 196 -12.81 -1.99 -19.69
N ARG A 197 -13.45 -2.69 -18.75
CA ARG A 197 -14.06 -4.00 -19.02
C ARG A 197 -15.36 -3.95 -19.81
N GLU A 198 -16.10 -2.85 -19.69
CA GLU A 198 -17.46 -2.71 -20.27
C GLU A 198 -17.46 -1.98 -21.63
N GLY A 199 -16.40 -1.27 -21.98
CA GLY A 199 -16.30 -0.44 -23.18
C GLY A 199 -15.36 -0.89 -24.23
#